data_33fd9e0e02ee9a21cfe573050c3713ba
#
_entry.id   33fd9e0e02ee9a21cfe573050c3713ba
#
_cell.length_a   1.000
_cell.length_b   1.000
_cell.length_c   1.000
_cell.angle_alpha   90.00
_cell.angle_beta   90.00
_cell.angle_gamma   90.00
#
_symmetry.space_group_name_H-M   'P 1'
#
loop_
_entity.id
_entity.type
_entity.pdbx_description
1 polymer ?
#
loop_
_entity_poly.entity_id
_entity_poly.type
_entity_poly.pdbx_seq_one_letter_code
_entity_poly.pdbx_strand_id
1 'polypeptide(L)'
;MDYYSSPRWTAEIADCSMPMTMDTYSNCSYKCIYCFSQFQRGIGEGKEKYLNNEVKWVNPENFKKIWEHPETSQFGEYVKGKRTMQWGGLSDQFDENERKYGKTLELLRWLRKNYPDQQISFSTKATWWLDDPRYVELFKDNPNWNCKFSIITLEAEKARIVEAGVDSPEKRLDAIEKYAKLNAGGATLRLRPFIIGISTPTYLDLIREAGNRGATALSTEFFCVERRSNVLKEKFHYINELCGFDLYKFYEKYSVQQGYMRLNRKIKEPFVKNMKTVCDEIGMRMYVSDAHFKECSCNGSCCGLPPSFNYSRGQWCEALMIAKKNGKVKYSEVREDIDKYLSGFQKQRANGFNKGGASVRAKFQGMSMADYMRWLWNNPDNGQSPYTLFEGVLYPKEKDENGDLVYYYQEGRTFIPISGCSGCGHNH
;
A
#
# COMPACT_ATOMS: atom_id res chain seq x y z
N MET A 1 19.06 13.14 -14.80
CA MET A 1 17.86 12.77 -15.62
C MET A 1 16.64 12.76 -14.74
N ASP A 2 15.51 13.28 -15.24
CA ASP A 2 14.31 13.41 -14.45
C ASP A 2 13.55 12.09 -14.33
N TYR A 3 12.97 11.84 -13.14
CA TYR A 3 12.11 10.71 -12.87
C TYR A 3 10.64 11.10 -13.07
N TYR A 4 10.13 10.87 -14.28
CA TYR A 4 8.78 11.30 -14.66
C TYR A 4 7.64 10.39 -14.19
N SER A 5 7.96 9.21 -13.61
CA SER A 5 6.94 8.28 -13.14
C SER A 5 6.44 8.57 -11.72
N SER A 6 6.80 9.71 -11.14
CA SER A 6 6.41 10.10 -9.79
C SER A 6 6.13 11.62 -9.74
N PRO A 7 5.09 12.08 -9.03
CA PRO A 7 4.06 11.25 -8.41
C PRO A 7 3.17 10.51 -9.42
N ARG A 8 2.49 9.48 -8.95
CA ARG A 8 1.60 8.67 -9.77
C ARG A 8 0.36 8.22 -8.99
N TRP A 9 -0.66 7.81 -9.73
CA TRP A 9 -1.76 7.06 -9.16
C TRP A 9 -1.35 5.59 -8.96
N THR A 10 -1.78 5.00 -7.84
CA THR A 10 -1.61 3.56 -7.63
C THR A 10 -2.44 2.75 -8.64
N ALA A 11 -1.98 1.55 -8.99
CA ALA A 11 -2.76 0.64 -9.82
C ALA A 11 -4.00 0.08 -9.09
N GLU A 12 -3.94 0.03 -7.75
CA GLU A 12 -5.00 -0.49 -6.87
C GLU A 12 -5.97 0.62 -6.43
N ILE A 13 -6.38 1.48 -7.34
CA ILE A 13 -7.15 2.68 -7.02
C ILE A 13 -8.48 2.38 -6.34
N ALA A 14 -9.12 1.28 -6.69
CA ALA A 14 -10.40 0.89 -6.13
C ALA A 14 -10.33 0.51 -4.65
N ASP A 15 -9.16 0.08 -4.18
CA ASP A 15 -8.93 -0.37 -2.79
C ASP A 15 -8.07 0.58 -1.97
N CYS A 16 -7.33 1.47 -2.60
CA CYS A 16 -6.33 2.28 -1.92
C CYS A 16 -6.91 3.57 -1.33
N SER A 17 -6.81 3.76 -0.01
CA SER A 17 -7.22 5.00 0.66
C SER A 17 -6.27 6.17 0.40
N MET A 18 -5.08 5.92 -0.13
CA MET A 18 -4.09 6.94 -0.52
C MET A 18 -3.64 6.69 -1.96
N PRO A 19 -4.48 6.94 -2.96
CA PRO A 19 -4.18 6.59 -4.35
C PRO A 19 -3.06 7.41 -4.98
N MET A 20 -2.77 8.61 -4.48
CA MET A 20 -1.62 9.40 -4.92
C MET A 20 -0.36 8.93 -4.18
N THR A 21 0.60 8.42 -4.93
CA THR A 21 1.89 7.94 -4.39
C THR A 21 3.07 8.72 -4.94
N MET A 22 4.02 9.01 -4.07
CA MET A 22 5.26 9.71 -4.36
C MET A 22 6.45 8.80 -4.08
N ASP A 23 7.39 8.74 -4.99
CA ASP A 23 8.74 8.20 -4.78
C ASP A 23 9.73 9.25 -5.28
N THR A 24 10.61 9.72 -4.42
CA THR A 24 11.61 10.72 -4.80
C THR A 24 12.59 10.17 -5.82
N TYR A 25 13.01 8.92 -5.61
CA TYR A 25 14.03 8.25 -6.42
C TYR A 25 13.46 7.12 -7.27
N SER A 26 14.04 6.92 -8.44
CA SER A 26 13.65 5.84 -9.37
C SER A 26 14.01 4.45 -8.86
N ASN A 27 15.00 4.34 -7.96
CA ASN A 27 15.50 3.10 -7.39
C ASN A 27 15.57 3.20 -5.87
N CYS A 28 15.58 2.04 -5.21
CA CYS A 28 15.85 1.90 -3.78
C CYS A 28 17.22 1.24 -3.61
N SER A 29 18.08 1.79 -2.75
CA SER A 29 19.39 1.22 -2.45
C SER A 29 19.33 -0.07 -1.65
N TYR A 30 18.23 -0.27 -0.90
CA TYR A 30 17.98 -1.49 -0.15
C TYR A 30 17.62 -2.64 -1.10
N LYS A 31 18.26 -3.77 -0.92
CA LYS A 31 18.10 -4.95 -1.76
C LYS A 31 17.32 -6.05 -1.05
N CYS A 32 16.18 -5.69 -0.44
CA CYS A 32 15.33 -6.67 0.22
C CYS A 32 14.93 -7.79 -0.74
N ILE A 33 15.21 -9.05 -0.39
CA ILE A 33 15.02 -10.19 -1.30
C ILE A 33 13.55 -10.46 -1.64
N TYR A 34 12.62 -10.06 -0.79
CA TYR A 34 11.17 -10.18 -0.98
C TYR A 34 10.53 -8.99 -1.68
N CYS A 35 11.31 -7.96 -2.07
CA CYS A 35 10.75 -6.68 -2.54
C CYS A 35 10.05 -6.81 -3.89
N PHE A 36 8.76 -6.49 -3.91
CA PHE A 36 7.93 -6.52 -5.12
C PHE A 36 8.32 -5.44 -6.14
N SER A 37 8.92 -4.31 -5.72
CA SER A 37 9.36 -3.25 -6.64
C SER A 37 10.34 -3.75 -7.68
N GLN A 38 11.16 -4.73 -7.33
CA GLN A 38 12.11 -5.35 -8.23
C GLN A 38 11.41 -6.05 -9.41
N PHE A 39 10.18 -6.52 -9.20
CA PHE A 39 9.36 -7.13 -10.24
C PHE A 39 8.66 -6.10 -11.09
N GLN A 40 8.06 -5.08 -10.47
CA GLN A 40 7.34 -4.04 -11.20
C GLN A 40 8.26 -3.19 -12.09
N ARG A 41 9.53 -3.00 -11.68
CA ARG A 41 10.51 -2.19 -12.41
C ARG A 41 11.55 -3.01 -13.18
N GLY A 42 11.64 -4.31 -12.90
CA GLY A 42 12.69 -5.20 -13.38
C GLY A 42 12.20 -6.38 -14.22
N ILE A 43 11.10 -6.24 -14.97
CA ILE A 43 10.60 -7.28 -15.87
C ILE A 43 11.26 -7.16 -17.25
N GLY A 44 11.76 -8.26 -17.78
CA GLY A 44 12.41 -8.31 -19.09
C GLY A 44 13.67 -7.47 -19.15
N GLU A 45 13.84 -6.70 -20.25
CA GLU A 45 14.98 -5.77 -20.43
C GLU A 45 15.05 -4.68 -19.35
N GLY A 46 13.94 -4.44 -18.64
CA GLY A 46 13.90 -3.52 -17.52
C GLY A 46 14.70 -3.99 -16.30
N LYS A 47 14.97 -5.32 -16.14
CA LYS A 47 15.70 -5.85 -14.98
C LYS A 47 17.14 -5.34 -14.92
N GLU A 48 17.86 -5.41 -16.01
CA GLU A 48 19.24 -4.90 -16.06
C GLU A 48 19.28 -3.38 -15.92
N LYS A 49 18.35 -2.69 -16.55
CA LYS A 49 18.18 -1.25 -16.37
C LYS A 49 17.88 -0.89 -14.91
N TYR A 50 17.04 -1.64 -14.20
CA TYR A 50 16.75 -1.42 -12.78
C TYR A 50 17.97 -1.69 -11.88
N LEU A 51 18.74 -2.76 -12.18
CA LEU A 51 19.90 -3.15 -11.37
C LEU A 51 21.12 -2.26 -11.62
N ASN A 52 21.29 -1.74 -12.84
CA ASN A 52 22.48 -1.03 -13.29
C ASN A 52 22.23 0.46 -13.60
N ASN A 53 21.03 0.97 -13.38
CA ASN A 53 20.68 2.35 -13.77
C ASN A 53 21.28 3.40 -12.83
N GLU A 54 21.64 4.52 -13.44
CA GLU A 54 21.79 5.77 -12.72
C GLU A 54 20.49 6.12 -11.99
N VAL A 55 20.62 6.48 -10.73
CA VAL A 55 19.48 6.92 -9.92
C VAL A 55 18.95 8.23 -10.49
N LYS A 56 17.66 8.26 -10.80
CA LYS A 56 16.93 9.45 -11.21
C LYS A 56 16.08 9.93 -10.05
N TRP A 57 15.81 11.21 -10.01
CA TRP A 57 14.94 11.81 -9.01
C TRP A 57 13.88 12.71 -9.65
N VAL A 58 12.84 12.97 -8.89
CA VAL A 58 11.76 13.85 -9.32
C VAL A 58 12.30 15.27 -9.51
N ASN A 59 11.94 15.88 -10.63
CA ASN A 59 12.26 17.28 -10.88
C ASN A 59 11.47 18.17 -9.89
N PRO A 60 12.16 18.97 -9.05
CA PRO A 60 11.52 19.79 -8.04
C PRO A 60 10.50 20.78 -8.62
N GLU A 61 10.79 21.40 -9.76
CA GLU A 61 9.89 22.38 -10.37
C GLU A 61 8.60 21.73 -10.89
N ASN A 62 8.70 20.54 -11.49
CA ASN A 62 7.53 19.78 -11.92
C ASN A 62 6.70 19.31 -10.73
N PHE A 63 7.34 18.96 -9.62
CA PHE A 63 6.66 18.62 -8.38
C PHE A 63 5.88 19.80 -7.80
N LYS A 64 6.53 20.96 -7.65
CA LYS A 64 5.93 22.19 -7.11
C LYS A 64 4.69 22.63 -7.88
N LYS A 65 4.73 22.56 -9.21
CA LYS A 65 3.60 22.90 -10.08
C LYS A 65 2.30 22.18 -9.75
N ILE A 66 2.35 21.00 -9.13
CA ILE A 66 1.14 20.24 -8.75
C ILE A 66 0.31 21.03 -7.72
N TRP A 67 0.96 21.74 -6.81
CA TRP A 67 0.31 22.57 -5.79
C TRP A 67 0.13 24.01 -6.22
N GLU A 68 1.07 24.58 -6.98
CA GLU A 68 1.03 25.96 -7.46
C GLU A 68 0.00 26.14 -8.58
N HIS A 69 -0.16 25.13 -9.45
CA HIS A 69 -1.07 25.13 -10.59
C HIS A 69 -1.94 23.87 -10.62
N PRO A 70 -2.74 23.62 -9.55
CA PRO A 70 -3.50 22.37 -9.44
C PRO A 70 -4.53 22.19 -10.54
N GLU A 71 -5.02 23.29 -11.16
CA GLU A 71 -5.94 23.24 -12.31
C GLU A 71 -5.34 22.58 -13.57
N THR A 72 -4.02 22.56 -13.68
CA THR A 72 -3.31 21.93 -14.80
C THR A 72 -2.85 20.50 -14.48
N SER A 73 -2.92 20.09 -13.23
CA SER A 73 -2.42 18.80 -12.75
C SER A 73 -3.51 17.73 -12.71
N GLN A 74 -3.15 16.51 -13.08
CA GLN A 74 -4.03 15.35 -12.86
C GLN A 74 -4.28 15.07 -11.35
N PHE A 75 -3.47 15.60 -10.46
CA PHE A 75 -3.60 15.48 -9.01
C PHE A 75 -4.30 16.69 -8.37
N GLY A 76 -4.71 17.67 -9.19
CA GLY A 76 -5.16 18.96 -8.70
C GLY A 76 -6.29 18.89 -7.69
N GLU A 77 -7.37 18.17 -8.00
CA GLU A 77 -8.50 18.03 -7.07
C GLU A 77 -8.12 17.27 -5.79
N TYR A 78 -7.19 16.33 -5.90
CA TYR A 78 -6.69 15.57 -4.76
C TYR A 78 -5.92 16.46 -3.77
N VAL A 79 -5.01 17.29 -4.27
CA VAL A 79 -4.21 18.20 -3.42
C VAL A 79 -5.03 19.40 -2.91
N LYS A 80 -5.95 19.96 -3.70
CA LYS A 80 -6.92 20.96 -3.23
C LYS A 80 -7.77 20.44 -2.08
N GLY A 81 -8.15 19.16 -2.14
CA GLY A 81 -8.88 18.47 -1.09
C GLY A 81 -8.02 18.13 0.14
N LYS A 82 -6.75 18.50 0.17
CA LYS A 82 -5.79 18.22 1.25
C LYS A 82 -5.77 16.74 1.63
N ARG A 83 -5.86 15.87 0.62
CA ARG A 83 -5.90 14.43 0.81
C ARG A 83 -4.52 13.88 1.15
N THR A 84 -4.49 12.86 1.98
CA THR A 84 -3.24 12.21 2.40
C THR A 84 -2.51 11.56 1.24
N MET A 85 -1.25 11.90 1.05
CA MET A 85 -0.36 11.32 0.05
C MET A 85 0.52 10.24 0.66
N GLN A 86 0.70 9.11 -0.05
CA GLN A 86 1.68 8.11 0.29
C GLN A 86 3.07 8.52 -0.24
N TRP A 87 4.10 8.52 0.60
CA TRP A 87 5.49 8.70 0.18
C TRP A 87 6.32 7.46 0.49
N GLY A 88 6.99 6.91 -0.53
CA GLY A 88 7.69 5.63 -0.42
C GLY A 88 6.82 4.43 -0.80
N GLY A 89 6.28 4.40 -2.01
CA GLY A 89 5.48 3.30 -2.54
C GLY A 89 6.33 2.19 -3.15
N LEU A 90 7.32 2.54 -3.97
CA LEU A 90 8.21 1.63 -4.69
C LEU A 90 9.69 1.79 -4.32
N SER A 91 10.07 2.86 -3.64
CA SER A 91 11.42 3.09 -3.12
C SER A 91 11.33 3.62 -1.69
N ASP A 92 12.43 3.54 -0.96
CA ASP A 92 12.54 4.19 0.34
C ASP A 92 13.10 5.60 0.13
N GLN A 93 12.38 6.61 0.55
CA GLN A 93 12.74 8.01 0.33
C GLN A 93 13.90 8.49 1.22
N PHE A 94 14.26 7.72 2.25
CA PHE A 94 15.36 8.01 3.16
C PHE A 94 16.52 7.01 3.06
N ASP A 95 16.60 6.24 1.96
CA ASP A 95 17.70 5.32 1.73
C ASP A 95 19.04 6.05 1.45
N GLU A 96 20.08 5.32 1.09
CA GLU A 96 21.41 5.91 0.82
C GLU A 96 21.40 6.91 -0.35
N ASN A 97 20.41 6.84 -1.25
CA ASN A 97 20.26 7.85 -2.29
C ASN A 97 19.93 9.22 -1.68
N GLU A 98 19.09 9.26 -0.64
CA GLU A 98 18.77 10.51 0.05
C GLU A 98 19.99 11.08 0.78
N ARG A 99 20.79 10.24 1.45
CA ARG A 99 22.07 10.70 2.03
C ARG A 99 22.97 11.38 1.01
N LYS A 100 23.01 10.82 -0.19
CA LYS A 100 23.87 11.31 -1.26
C LYS A 100 23.35 12.55 -1.97
N TYR A 101 22.05 12.61 -2.24
CA TYR A 101 21.46 13.61 -3.14
C TYR A 101 20.56 14.65 -2.46
N GLY A 102 20.00 14.37 -1.30
CA GLY A 102 19.18 15.31 -0.50
C GLY A 102 17.89 15.78 -1.16
N LYS A 103 17.35 15.02 -2.13
CA LYS A 103 16.19 15.46 -2.92
C LYS A 103 14.87 15.36 -2.17
N THR A 104 14.71 14.38 -1.31
CA THR A 104 13.54 14.28 -0.43
C THR A 104 13.50 15.47 0.54
N LEU A 105 14.63 15.81 1.14
CA LEU A 105 14.74 16.97 2.03
C LEU A 105 14.36 18.27 1.33
N GLU A 106 14.82 18.48 0.09
CA GLU A 106 14.50 19.66 -0.72
C GLU A 106 12.97 19.79 -0.92
N LEU A 107 12.33 18.72 -1.34
CA LEU A 107 10.89 18.70 -1.62
C LEU A 107 10.05 18.86 -0.34
N LEU A 108 10.45 18.18 0.75
CA LEU A 108 9.73 18.24 2.02
C LEU A 108 9.86 19.63 2.68
N ARG A 109 11.02 20.28 2.61
CA ARG A 109 11.19 21.65 3.08
C ARG A 109 10.26 22.62 2.36
N TRP A 110 10.17 22.48 1.04
CA TRP A 110 9.27 23.30 0.27
C TRP A 110 7.79 23.08 0.64
N LEU A 111 7.36 21.82 0.78
CA LEU A 111 6.01 21.48 1.23
C LEU A 111 5.73 22.01 2.63
N ARG A 112 6.63 21.80 3.58
CA ARG A 112 6.46 22.25 4.96
C ARG A 112 6.27 23.75 5.05
N LYS A 113 7.02 24.51 4.23
CA LYS A 113 6.96 25.96 4.18
C LYS A 113 5.69 26.48 3.52
N ASN A 114 5.28 25.91 2.39
CA ASN A 114 4.24 26.49 1.54
C ASN A 114 2.86 25.83 1.72
N TYR A 115 2.84 24.55 2.12
CA TYR A 115 1.63 23.73 2.27
C TYR A 115 1.70 22.90 3.56
N PRO A 116 1.76 23.54 4.75
CA PRO A 116 1.96 22.85 6.04
C PRO A 116 0.82 21.88 6.38
N ASP A 117 -0.36 22.07 5.80
CA ASP A 117 -1.53 21.19 6.01
C ASP A 117 -1.50 19.95 5.12
N GLN A 118 -0.55 19.83 4.18
CA GLN A 118 -0.49 18.65 3.32
C GLN A 118 -0.15 17.42 4.15
N GLN A 119 -1.09 16.51 4.22
CA GLN A 119 -0.91 15.27 4.95
C GLN A 119 -0.10 14.27 4.14
N ILE A 120 0.90 13.68 4.80
CA ILE A 120 1.82 12.70 4.20
C ILE A 120 1.97 11.50 5.11
N SER A 121 1.94 10.32 4.51
CA SER A 121 2.29 9.07 5.18
C SER A 121 3.51 8.45 4.54
N PHE A 122 4.61 8.42 5.29
CA PHE A 122 5.89 7.87 4.85
C PHE A 122 5.97 6.37 5.13
N SER A 123 6.71 5.63 4.31
CA SER A 123 7.09 4.24 4.60
C SER A 123 8.60 4.11 4.46
N THR A 124 9.30 3.70 5.51
CA THR A 124 10.76 3.63 5.49
C THR A 124 11.31 2.46 6.30
N LYS A 125 12.56 2.08 6.01
CA LYS A 125 13.43 1.22 6.81
C LYS A 125 14.67 1.96 7.31
N ALA A 126 14.89 3.18 6.83
CA ALA A 126 15.99 4.04 7.22
C ALA A 126 15.76 4.67 8.59
N THR A 127 16.84 4.82 9.38
CA THR A 127 16.78 5.42 10.72
C THR A 127 17.65 6.67 10.86
N TRP A 128 18.68 6.80 10.05
CA TRP A 128 19.73 7.82 10.15
C TRP A 128 19.22 9.27 10.11
N TRP A 129 18.15 9.52 9.37
CA TRP A 129 17.56 10.85 9.21
C TRP A 129 16.98 11.42 10.51
N LEU A 130 16.68 10.57 11.48
CA LEU A 130 16.26 10.97 12.83
C LEU A 130 17.41 11.44 13.73
N ASP A 131 18.64 11.30 13.27
CA ASP A 131 19.83 11.84 13.93
C ASP A 131 20.41 13.05 13.16
N ASP A 132 19.83 13.42 12.01
CA ASP A 132 20.23 14.58 11.22
C ASP A 132 19.34 15.79 11.59
N PRO A 133 19.93 16.87 12.14
CA PRO A 133 19.18 18.06 12.57
C PRO A 133 18.30 18.65 11.48
N ARG A 134 18.69 18.51 10.21
CA ARG A 134 17.94 19.05 9.06
C ARG A 134 16.59 18.38 8.88
N TYR A 135 16.47 17.08 9.18
CA TYR A 135 15.23 16.32 9.13
C TYR A 135 14.49 16.43 10.46
N VAL A 136 15.19 16.35 11.58
CA VAL A 136 14.60 16.49 12.92
C VAL A 136 13.76 17.77 12.99
N GLU A 137 14.34 18.92 12.61
CA GLU A 137 13.63 20.21 12.59
C GLU A 137 12.40 20.19 11.66
N LEU A 138 12.54 19.53 10.52
CA LEU A 138 11.47 19.47 9.53
C LEU A 138 10.25 18.66 10.01
N PHE A 139 10.50 17.57 10.74
CA PHE A 139 9.45 16.68 11.25
C PHE A 139 8.91 17.09 12.63
N LYS A 140 9.64 17.91 13.37
CA LYS A 140 9.27 18.33 14.71
C LYS A 140 7.88 18.99 14.74
N ASP A 141 7.06 18.54 15.71
CA ASP A 141 5.72 19.09 15.96
C ASP A 141 4.80 19.17 14.72
N ASN A 142 4.91 18.17 13.82
CA ASN A 142 4.13 18.15 12.59
C ASN A 142 3.03 17.07 12.61
N PRO A 143 1.78 17.39 13.02
CA PRO A 143 0.70 16.41 13.14
C PRO A 143 0.21 15.86 11.79
N ASN A 144 0.60 16.49 10.67
CA ASN A 144 0.17 16.12 9.33
C ASN A 144 1.08 15.07 8.66
N TRP A 145 2.17 14.68 9.32
CA TRP A 145 3.12 13.72 8.77
C TRP A 145 3.22 12.47 9.65
N ASN A 146 2.76 11.34 9.13
CA ASN A 146 2.84 10.01 9.77
C ASN A 146 4.00 9.21 9.19
N CYS A 147 4.76 8.50 10.02
CA CYS A 147 5.82 7.62 9.56
C CYS A 147 5.55 6.15 9.91
N LYS A 148 5.69 5.29 8.90
CA LYS A 148 5.57 3.83 9.03
C LYS A 148 6.96 3.22 8.95
N PHE A 149 7.43 2.66 10.06
CA PHE A 149 8.70 1.96 10.14
C PHE A 149 8.51 0.48 9.83
N SER A 150 9.17 0.02 8.76
CA SER A 150 9.03 -1.36 8.31
C SER A 150 9.97 -2.27 9.09
N ILE A 151 9.41 -3.18 9.89
CA ILE A 151 10.13 -4.20 10.65
C ILE A 151 9.35 -5.51 10.49
N ILE A 152 10.00 -6.58 10.03
CA ILE A 152 9.31 -7.85 9.73
C ILE A 152 9.64 -8.98 10.72
N THR A 153 10.68 -8.83 11.51
CA THR A 153 11.11 -9.78 12.54
C THR A 153 12.03 -9.09 13.54
N LEU A 154 12.11 -9.60 14.77
CA LEU A 154 13.12 -9.20 15.76
C LEU A 154 14.42 -10.00 15.62
N GLU A 155 14.43 -11.10 14.88
CA GLU A 155 15.60 -11.94 14.67
C GLU A 155 16.61 -11.22 13.75
N ALA A 156 17.63 -10.60 14.35
CA ALA A 156 18.59 -9.75 13.64
C ALA A 156 19.30 -10.45 12.49
N GLU A 157 19.63 -11.73 12.64
CA GLU A 157 20.30 -12.52 11.59
C GLU A 157 19.36 -12.75 10.39
N LYS A 158 18.10 -13.11 10.64
CA LYS A 158 17.12 -13.24 9.55
C LYS A 158 16.90 -11.90 8.84
N ALA A 159 16.76 -10.82 9.62
CA ALA A 159 16.60 -9.48 9.06
C ALA A 159 17.81 -9.10 8.19
N ARG A 160 19.03 -9.35 8.63
CA ARG A 160 20.27 -9.06 7.89
C ARG A 160 20.34 -9.77 6.53
N ILE A 161 19.81 -10.99 6.47
CA ILE A 161 19.80 -11.77 5.23
C ILE A 161 18.70 -11.28 4.27
N VAL A 162 17.45 -11.09 4.76
CA VAL A 162 16.31 -10.74 3.89
C VAL A 162 16.24 -9.25 3.56
N GLU A 163 16.88 -8.39 4.34
CA GLU A 163 16.86 -6.92 4.22
C GLU A 163 18.30 -6.37 4.19
N ALA A 164 19.12 -6.89 3.29
CA ALA A 164 20.51 -6.47 3.17
C ALA A 164 20.65 -4.95 2.97
N GLY A 165 21.53 -4.32 3.74
CA GLY A 165 21.78 -2.88 3.71
C GLY A 165 20.82 -2.03 4.56
N VAL A 166 19.88 -2.67 5.26
CA VAL A 166 18.95 -1.99 6.18
C VAL A 166 19.46 -2.06 7.61
N ASP A 167 19.15 -1.04 8.42
CA ASP A 167 19.45 -1.05 9.86
C ASP A 167 18.78 -2.23 10.58
N SER A 168 19.38 -2.65 11.70
CA SER A 168 18.85 -3.76 12.51
C SER A 168 17.42 -3.49 12.99
N PRO A 169 16.65 -4.56 13.31
CA PRO A 169 15.32 -4.39 13.90
C PRO A 169 15.31 -3.49 15.13
N GLU A 170 16.31 -3.62 16.01
CA GLU A 170 16.44 -2.81 17.22
C GLU A 170 16.62 -1.33 16.90
N LYS A 171 17.50 -0.96 15.97
CA LYS A 171 17.66 0.44 15.55
C LYS A 171 16.36 1.01 14.95
N ARG A 172 15.60 0.19 14.26
CA ARG A 172 14.30 0.61 13.70
C ARG A 172 13.23 0.77 14.78
N LEU A 173 13.28 0.00 15.86
CA LEU A 173 12.47 0.21 17.06
C LEU A 173 12.87 1.51 17.78
N ASP A 174 14.16 1.78 17.92
CA ASP A 174 14.66 3.07 18.44
C ASP A 174 14.18 4.25 17.58
N ALA A 175 14.10 4.05 16.26
CA ALA A 175 13.57 5.06 15.37
C ALA A 175 12.07 5.31 15.58
N ILE A 176 11.26 4.29 15.88
CA ILE A 176 9.87 4.45 16.30
C ILE A 176 9.78 5.34 17.54
N GLU A 177 10.60 5.06 18.56
CA GLU A 177 10.61 5.84 19.81
C GLU A 177 11.03 7.28 19.59
N LYS A 178 12.11 7.51 18.85
CA LYS A 178 12.56 8.87 18.48
C LYS A 178 11.46 9.63 17.74
N TYR A 179 10.83 9.00 16.75
CA TYR A 179 9.79 9.64 15.97
C TYR A 179 8.53 9.91 16.77
N ALA A 180 8.11 9.00 17.63
CA ALA A 180 6.94 9.17 18.50
C ALA A 180 7.11 10.36 19.47
N LYS A 181 8.35 10.58 19.96
CA LYS A 181 8.69 11.74 20.79
C LYS A 181 8.79 13.05 20.01
N LEU A 182 9.16 12.96 18.75
CA LEU A 182 9.40 14.11 17.88
C LEU A 182 8.13 14.66 17.25
N ASN A 183 7.17 13.78 16.88
CA ASN A 183 6.12 14.10 15.93
C ASN A 183 4.74 13.62 16.41
N ALA A 184 3.79 14.55 16.45
CA ALA A 184 2.40 14.27 16.80
C ALA A 184 1.59 13.55 15.70
N GLY A 185 2.12 13.43 14.47
CA GLY A 185 1.49 12.70 13.36
C GLY A 185 1.51 11.16 13.52
N GLY A 186 2.23 10.68 14.54
CA GLY A 186 2.23 9.29 14.99
C GLY A 186 3.18 8.38 14.22
N ALA A 187 3.74 7.41 14.94
CA ALA A 187 4.54 6.31 14.41
C ALA A 187 3.67 5.07 14.19
N THR A 188 3.91 4.35 13.11
CA THR A 188 3.22 3.10 12.77
C THR A 188 4.26 1.98 12.60
N LEU A 189 4.06 0.86 13.27
CA LEU A 189 4.78 -0.37 12.95
C LEU A 189 4.24 -0.92 11.63
N ARG A 190 5.11 -1.05 10.62
CA ARG A 190 4.76 -1.66 9.33
C ARG A 190 5.33 -3.08 9.26
N LEU A 191 4.57 -4.05 9.72
CA LEU A 191 4.88 -5.48 9.64
C LEU A 191 4.45 -6.01 8.25
N ARG A 192 5.19 -5.57 7.22
CA ARG A 192 4.84 -5.79 5.83
C ARG A 192 6.09 -5.92 4.97
N PRO A 193 6.28 -7.09 4.32
CA PRO A 193 5.40 -8.25 4.34
C PRO A 193 5.51 -9.08 5.63
N PHE A 194 4.39 -9.71 6.04
CA PHE A 194 4.42 -10.76 7.04
C PHE A 194 4.76 -12.08 6.35
N ILE A 195 5.89 -12.69 6.70
CA ILE A 195 6.40 -13.90 6.07
C ILE A 195 6.39 -15.02 7.12
N ILE A 196 5.57 -16.05 6.89
CA ILE A 196 5.52 -17.24 7.76
C ILE A 196 6.90 -17.90 7.78
N GLY A 197 7.42 -18.22 8.97
CA GLY A 197 8.77 -18.75 9.19
C GLY A 197 9.84 -17.68 9.46
N ILE A 198 9.66 -16.46 8.94
CA ILE A 198 10.56 -15.32 9.23
C ILE A 198 9.97 -14.41 10.28
N SER A 199 8.73 -13.98 10.08
CA SER A 199 8.03 -13.07 10.99
C SER A 199 7.43 -13.80 12.19
N THR A 200 6.91 -15.03 11.99
CA THR A 200 6.12 -15.77 12.97
C THR A 200 6.79 -16.05 14.31
N PRO A 201 8.10 -16.27 14.43
CA PRO A 201 8.67 -16.54 15.74
C PRO A 201 8.54 -15.37 16.73
N THR A 202 8.58 -14.12 16.21
CA THR A 202 8.71 -12.94 17.07
C THR A 202 7.66 -11.85 16.83
N TYR A 203 6.64 -12.09 16.00
CA TYR A 203 5.74 -11.01 15.56
C TYR A 203 4.89 -10.40 16.66
N LEU A 204 4.47 -11.18 17.66
CA LEU A 204 3.66 -10.67 18.78
C LEU A 204 4.52 -9.82 19.72
N ASP A 205 5.75 -10.26 19.98
CA ASP A 205 6.72 -9.50 20.77
C ASP A 205 7.13 -8.22 20.04
N LEU A 206 7.31 -8.29 18.73
CA LEU A 206 7.57 -7.11 17.90
C LEU A 206 6.43 -6.07 18.00
N ILE A 207 5.17 -6.51 17.99
CA ILE A 207 4.02 -5.61 18.12
C ILE A 207 4.02 -4.95 19.50
N ARG A 208 4.22 -5.74 20.59
CA ARG A 208 4.30 -5.21 21.95
C ARG A 208 5.46 -4.23 22.11
N GLU A 209 6.65 -4.59 21.62
CA GLU A 209 7.82 -3.74 21.72
C GLU A 209 7.66 -2.43 20.96
N ALA A 210 7.09 -2.47 19.76
CA ALA A 210 6.79 -1.26 19.00
C ALA A 210 5.77 -0.36 19.73
N GLY A 211 4.75 -0.96 20.35
CA GLY A 211 3.78 -0.23 21.16
C GLY A 211 4.41 0.43 22.39
N ASN A 212 5.28 -0.30 23.13
CA ASN A 212 6.03 0.22 24.26
C ASN A 212 6.93 1.41 23.87
N ARG A 213 7.41 1.43 22.63
CA ARG A 213 8.21 2.53 22.06
C ARG A 213 7.38 3.64 21.40
N GLY A 214 6.05 3.61 21.55
CA GLY A 214 5.17 4.69 21.14
C GLY A 214 4.56 4.55 19.75
N ALA A 215 4.66 3.38 19.10
CA ALA A 215 3.86 3.12 17.92
C ALA A 215 2.37 3.12 18.28
N THR A 216 1.56 3.86 17.52
CA THR A 216 0.11 3.98 17.75
C THR A 216 -0.72 3.07 16.84
N ALA A 217 -0.05 2.42 15.89
CA ALA A 217 -0.72 1.56 14.92
C ALA A 217 0.18 0.44 14.41
N LEU A 218 -0.45 -0.68 14.05
CA LEU A 218 0.12 -1.77 13.26
C LEU A 218 -0.46 -1.71 11.84
N SER A 219 0.38 -1.75 10.82
CA SER A 219 -0.01 -2.00 9.43
C SER A 219 0.62 -3.30 8.96
N THR A 220 -0.19 -4.27 8.54
CA THR A 220 0.27 -5.60 8.15
C THR A 220 -0.27 -6.06 6.82
N GLU A 221 0.48 -6.92 6.13
CA GLU A 221 0.08 -7.64 4.92
C GLU A 221 0.91 -8.90 4.80
N PHE A 222 0.26 -10.01 4.50
CA PHE A 222 0.98 -11.24 4.22
C PHE A 222 1.78 -11.14 2.92
N PHE A 223 2.92 -11.81 2.90
CA PHE A 223 3.74 -11.93 1.72
C PHE A 223 2.93 -12.55 0.58
N CYS A 224 3.08 -11.98 -0.60
CA CYS A 224 2.46 -12.48 -1.83
C CYS A 224 3.56 -12.87 -2.81
N VAL A 225 3.30 -13.90 -3.61
CA VAL A 225 4.30 -14.50 -4.50
C VAL A 225 3.80 -14.46 -5.93
N GLU A 226 4.55 -13.83 -6.82
CA GLU A 226 4.25 -13.91 -8.24
C GLU A 226 4.81 -15.21 -8.84
N ARG A 227 3.91 -16.06 -9.35
CA ARG A 227 4.22 -17.40 -9.87
C ARG A 227 5.15 -17.38 -11.09
N ARG A 228 5.10 -16.30 -11.87
CA ARG A 228 5.84 -16.18 -13.14
C ARG A 228 7.25 -15.61 -12.99
N SER A 229 7.62 -15.15 -11.81
CA SER A 229 8.92 -14.51 -11.60
C SER A 229 10.02 -15.52 -11.34
N ASN A 230 10.87 -15.76 -12.33
CA ASN A 230 12.08 -16.56 -12.14
C ASN A 230 13.04 -15.95 -11.12
N VAL A 231 13.08 -14.62 -11.01
CA VAL A 231 13.91 -13.89 -10.03
C VAL A 231 13.52 -14.23 -8.61
N LEU A 232 12.21 -14.39 -8.31
CA LEU A 232 11.77 -14.84 -7.00
C LEU A 232 12.13 -16.28 -6.74
N LYS A 233 12.03 -17.16 -7.72
CA LYS A 233 12.38 -18.57 -7.54
C LYS A 233 13.82 -18.75 -7.07
N GLU A 234 14.76 -18.02 -7.67
CA GLU A 234 16.17 -18.03 -7.24
C GLU A 234 16.34 -17.51 -5.80
N LYS A 235 15.58 -16.47 -5.42
CA LYS A 235 15.64 -15.89 -4.08
C LYS A 235 14.90 -16.73 -3.04
N PHE A 236 13.92 -17.53 -3.44
CA PHE A 236 13.19 -18.43 -2.54
C PHE A 236 14.08 -19.44 -1.83
N HIS A 237 15.19 -19.84 -2.44
CA HIS A 237 16.14 -20.74 -1.79
C HIS A 237 16.57 -20.16 -0.42
N TYR A 238 17.03 -18.92 -0.37
CA TYR A 238 17.41 -18.26 0.88
C TYR A 238 16.24 -18.06 1.83
N ILE A 239 15.06 -17.75 1.32
CA ILE A 239 13.87 -17.60 2.17
C ILE A 239 13.46 -18.95 2.76
N ASN A 240 13.52 -20.03 1.99
CA ASN A 240 13.20 -21.39 2.45
C ASN A 240 14.13 -21.85 3.58
N GLU A 241 15.42 -21.62 3.46
CA GLU A 241 16.39 -21.93 4.52
C GLU A 241 16.05 -21.23 5.82
N LEU A 242 15.70 -19.94 5.75
CA LEU A 242 15.34 -19.13 6.93
C LEU A 242 13.98 -19.53 7.52
N CYS A 243 13.05 -20.00 6.71
CA CYS A 243 11.75 -20.46 7.16
C CYS A 243 11.78 -21.86 7.79
N GLY A 244 12.80 -22.68 7.47
CA GLY A 244 12.89 -24.08 7.86
C GLY A 244 11.93 -25.00 7.09
N PHE A 245 11.32 -24.53 5.99
CA PHE A 245 10.43 -25.29 5.11
C PHE A 245 10.34 -24.66 3.73
N ASP A 246 9.84 -25.41 2.73
CA ASP A 246 9.63 -24.91 1.37
C ASP A 246 8.41 -23.96 1.30
N LEU A 247 8.67 -22.67 1.50
CA LEU A 247 7.64 -21.62 1.49
C LEU A 247 6.95 -21.54 0.13
N TYR A 248 7.66 -21.76 -0.98
CA TYR A 248 7.07 -21.70 -2.31
C TYR A 248 6.02 -22.79 -2.49
N LYS A 249 6.35 -24.04 -2.16
CA LYS A 249 5.39 -25.16 -2.21
C LYS A 249 4.22 -24.96 -1.24
N PHE A 250 4.48 -24.34 -0.08
CA PHE A 250 3.42 -23.97 0.84
C PHE A 250 2.43 -22.99 0.21
N TYR A 251 2.92 -21.98 -0.51
CA TYR A 251 2.07 -21.05 -1.25
C TYR A 251 1.34 -21.74 -2.40
N GLU A 252 1.98 -22.61 -3.16
CA GLU A 252 1.32 -23.40 -4.22
C GLU A 252 0.14 -24.21 -3.68
N LYS A 253 0.29 -24.81 -2.51
CA LYS A 253 -0.73 -25.65 -1.88
C LYS A 253 -1.89 -24.87 -1.29
N TYR A 254 -1.63 -23.69 -0.70
CA TYR A 254 -2.60 -22.99 0.13
C TYR A 254 -3.05 -21.63 -0.43
N SER A 255 -2.68 -21.28 -1.64
CA SER A 255 -3.12 -20.03 -2.27
C SER A 255 -4.47 -20.15 -2.97
N VAL A 256 -5.24 -19.07 -2.95
CA VAL A 256 -6.58 -18.99 -3.56
C VAL A 256 -6.57 -18.46 -4.99
N GLN A 257 -5.47 -17.85 -5.44
CA GLN A 257 -5.37 -17.23 -6.76
C GLN A 257 -4.28 -17.88 -7.61
N GLN A 258 -4.56 -18.04 -8.90
CA GLN A 258 -3.57 -18.42 -9.89
C GLN A 258 -2.85 -17.17 -10.39
N GLY A 259 -1.53 -17.25 -10.50
CA GLY A 259 -0.70 -16.15 -10.99
C GLY A 259 -0.03 -15.35 -9.87
N TYR A 260 -0.79 -14.60 -9.09
CA TYR A 260 -0.29 -13.94 -7.88
C TYR A 260 -0.76 -14.71 -6.65
N MET A 261 0.12 -15.53 -6.09
CA MET A 261 -0.22 -16.44 -5.00
C MET A 261 -0.41 -15.67 -3.69
N ARG A 262 -1.63 -15.72 -3.18
CA ARG A 262 -2.01 -15.21 -1.84
C ARG A 262 -2.54 -16.35 -1.01
N LEU A 263 -2.02 -16.54 0.18
CA LEU A 263 -2.51 -17.57 1.11
C LEU A 263 -4.00 -17.39 1.40
N ASN A 264 -4.72 -18.49 1.54
CA ASN A 264 -6.14 -18.48 1.85
C ASN A 264 -6.42 -17.96 3.28
N ARG A 265 -7.67 -17.60 3.55
CA ARG A 265 -8.12 -17.08 4.84
C ARG A 265 -7.78 -18.01 6.01
N LYS A 266 -8.02 -19.32 5.88
CA LYS A 266 -7.81 -20.29 6.97
C LYS A 266 -6.36 -20.31 7.48
N ILE A 267 -5.40 -20.11 6.59
CA ILE A 267 -3.98 -20.05 6.95
C ILE A 267 -3.64 -18.76 7.68
N LYS A 268 -4.19 -17.65 7.23
CA LYS A 268 -3.89 -16.30 7.76
C LYS A 268 -4.61 -16.01 9.08
N GLU A 269 -5.82 -16.51 9.23
CA GLU A 269 -6.76 -16.12 10.30
C GLU A 269 -6.18 -16.26 11.72
N PRO A 270 -5.48 -17.32 12.11
CA PRO A 270 -4.91 -17.42 13.45
C PRO A 270 -3.92 -16.29 13.76
N PHE A 271 -3.07 -15.94 12.78
CA PHE A 271 -2.11 -14.86 12.95
C PHE A 271 -2.78 -13.49 13.07
N VAL A 272 -3.78 -13.23 12.23
CA VAL A 272 -4.52 -11.96 12.26
C VAL A 272 -5.29 -11.80 13.57
N LYS A 273 -5.93 -12.87 14.07
CA LYS A 273 -6.60 -12.88 15.38
C LYS A 273 -5.62 -12.57 16.52
N ASN A 274 -4.47 -13.24 16.53
CA ASN A 274 -3.44 -13.00 17.54
C ASN A 274 -2.91 -11.56 17.50
N MET A 275 -2.62 -11.02 16.29
CA MET A 275 -2.25 -9.62 16.13
C MET A 275 -3.32 -8.68 16.67
N LYS A 276 -4.60 -8.96 16.35
CA LYS A 276 -5.72 -8.15 16.83
C LYS A 276 -5.82 -8.15 18.34
N THR A 277 -5.72 -9.33 18.96
CA THR A 277 -5.72 -9.48 20.43
C THR A 277 -4.62 -8.64 21.06
N VAL A 278 -3.37 -8.76 20.59
CA VAL A 278 -2.25 -7.99 21.15
C VAL A 278 -2.44 -6.49 20.91
N CYS A 279 -2.89 -6.08 19.73
CA CYS A 279 -3.16 -4.67 19.48
C CYS A 279 -4.23 -4.09 20.41
N ASP A 280 -5.29 -4.86 20.70
CA ASP A 280 -6.35 -4.43 21.63
C ASP A 280 -5.85 -4.35 23.07
N GLU A 281 -5.02 -5.32 23.51
CA GLU A 281 -4.40 -5.33 24.83
C GLU A 281 -3.56 -4.09 25.11
N ILE A 282 -2.82 -3.62 24.10
CA ILE A 282 -1.89 -2.48 24.24
C ILE A 282 -2.44 -1.15 23.68
N GLY A 283 -3.71 -1.12 23.24
CA GLY A 283 -4.35 0.09 22.72
C GLY A 283 -3.87 0.55 21.35
N MET A 284 -3.21 -0.31 20.56
CA MET A 284 -2.80 -0.01 19.20
C MET A 284 -3.92 -0.22 18.19
N ARG A 285 -4.04 0.65 17.21
CA ARG A 285 -4.93 0.45 16.07
C ARG A 285 -4.33 -0.57 15.10
N MET A 286 -5.13 -1.52 14.65
CA MET A 286 -4.71 -2.52 13.65
C MET A 286 -5.25 -2.19 12.27
N TYR A 287 -4.39 -2.34 11.27
CA TYR A 287 -4.70 -2.15 9.85
C TYR A 287 -4.17 -3.33 9.04
N VAL A 288 -5.05 -4.00 8.31
CA VAL A 288 -4.72 -5.17 7.50
C VAL A 288 -4.92 -4.87 6.02
N SER A 289 -3.89 -5.09 5.22
CA SER A 289 -3.97 -4.90 3.77
C SER A 289 -4.58 -6.10 3.05
N ASP A 290 -4.47 -7.28 3.63
CA ASP A 290 -5.07 -8.47 3.06
C ASP A 290 -6.58 -8.34 2.94
N ALA A 291 -7.10 -8.53 1.74
CA ALA A 291 -8.52 -8.36 1.41
C ALA A 291 -9.44 -9.21 2.29
N HIS A 292 -9.03 -10.43 2.65
CA HIS A 292 -9.78 -11.32 3.56
C HIS A 292 -10.09 -10.72 4.93
N PHE A 293 -9.31 -9.71 5.37
CA PHE A 293 -9.36 -9.17 6.74
C PHE A 293 -9.50 -7.65 6.76
N LYS A 294 -9.90 -7.04 5.66
CA LYS A 294 -10.15 -5.59 5.60
C LYS A 294 -11.17 -5.13 6.64
N GLU A 295 -12.15 -5.96 6.94
CA GLU A 295 -13.13 -5.69 7.98
C GLU A 295 -12.55 -5.60 9.40
N CYS A 296 -11.36 -6.19 9.62
CA CYS A 296 -10.64 -6.08 10.89
C CYS A 296 -9.87 -4.75 11.02
N SER A 297 -9.68 -4.04 9.90
CA SER A 297 -8.95 -2.78 9.89
C SER A 297 -9.75 -1.64 10.52
N CYS A 298 -9.07 -0.80 11.28
CA CYS A 298 -9.60 0.50 11.65
C CYS A 298 -9.92 1.30 10.39
N ASN A 299 -11.14 1.84 10.30
CA ASN A 299 -11.59 2.67 9.18
C ASN A 299 -11.43 2.04 7.78
N GLY A 300 -11.44 0.71 7.66
CA GLY A 300 -11.30 0.00 6.39
C GLY A 300 -10.00 0.26 5.62
N SER A 301 -9.10 1.10 6.16
CA SER A 301 -7.82 1.43 5.55
C SER A 301 -6.77 0.34 5.81
N CYS A 302 -5.75 0.24 4.95
CA CYS A 302 -4.60 -0.63 5.16
C CYS A 302 -3.33 0.12 5.58
N CYS A 303 -3.41 1.44 5.70
CA CYS A 303 -2.23 2.30 5.67
C CYS A 303 -1.72 2.75 7.03
N GLY A 304 -2.39 2.36 8.13
CA GLY A 304 -1.96 2.72 9.48
C GLY A 304 -2.11 4.21 9.80
N LEU A 305 -3.00 4.92 9.10
CA LEU A 305 -3.17 6.36 9.26
C LEU A 305 -3.90 6.72 10.55
N PRO A 306 -3.50 7.80 11.24
CA PRO A 306 -4.28 8.37 12.33
C PRO A 306 -5.70 8.73 11.87
N PRO A 307 -6.71 8.69 12.77
CA PRO A 307 -8.09 9.05 12.42
C PRO A 307 -8.28 10.50 11.94
N SER A 308 -7.35 11.40 12.29
CA SER A 308 -7.32 12.79 11.86
C SER A 308 -6.88 12.99 10.41
N PHE A 309 -6.36 11.93 9.77
CA PHE A 309 -5.89 12.03 8.39
C PHE A 309 -7.05 11.94 7.40
N ASN A 310 -6.94 12.73 6.33
CA ASN A 310 -7.97 12.83 5.30
C ASN A 310 -7.76 11.74 4.24
N TYR A 311 -8.52 10.67 4.34
CA TYR A 311 -8.51 9.59 3.37
C TYR A 311 -9.21 9.99 2.07
N SER A 312 -8.85 9.32 1.00
CA SER A 312 -9.65 9.32 -0.22
C SER A 312 -10.96 8.57 0.04
N ARG A 313 -12.09 9.22 -0.23
CA ARG A 313 -13.41 8.59 -0.20
C ARG A 313 -13.83 8.12 -1.59
N GLY A 314 -14.93 7.42 -1.67
CA GLY A 314 -15.46 6.90 -2.93
C GLY A 314 -14.78 5.65 -3.42
N GLN A 315 -13.93 5.05 -2.61
CA GLN A 315 -13.27 3.79 -2.88
C GLN A 315 -13.95 2.63 -2.14
N TRP A 316 -13.58 1.40 -2.50
CA TRP A 316 -14.19 0.22 -1.91
C TRP A 316 -13.95 0.09 -0.41
N CYS A 317 -12.86 0.65 0.11
CA CYS A 317 -12.64 0.71 1.56
C CYS A 317 -13.74 1.52 2.27
N GLU A 318 -14.19 2.64 1.69
CA GLU A 318 -15.31 3.41 2.23
C GLU A 318 -16.61 2.63 2.13
N ALA A 319 -16.84 1.96 0.99
CA ALA A 319 -17.98 1.07 0.82
C ALA A 319 -18.00 -0.04 1.89
N LEU A 320 -16.85 -0.64 2.18
CA LEU A 320 -16.73 -1.65 3.24
C LEU A 320 -17.09 -1.09 4.62
N MET A 321 -16.64 0.13 4.94
CA MET A 321 -16.97 0.78 6.22
C MET A 321 -18.46 1.07 6.35
N ILE A 322 -19.09 1.57 5.29
CA ILE A 322 -20.54 1.83 5.25
C ILE A 322 -21.30 0.52 5.46
N ALA A 323 -20.94 -0.53 4.71
CA ALA A 323 -21.59 -1.83 4.81
C ALA A 323 -21.38 -2.48 6.18
N LYS A 324 -20.19 -2.38 6.76
CA LYS A 324 -19.90 -2.88 8.12
C LYS A 324 -20.78 -2.20 9.19
N LYS A 325 -21.04 -0.91 9.04
CA LYS A 325 -21.87 -0.12 9.95
C LYS A 325 -23.36 -0.38 9.76
N ASN A 326 -23.81 -0.44 8.51
CA ASN A 326 -25.22 -0.43 8.13
C ASN A 326 -25.76 -1.80 7.69
N GLY A 327 -24.89 -2.83 7.63
CA GLY A 327 -25.21 -4.15 7.08
C GLY A 327 -25.17 -4.23 5.56
N LYS A 328 -25.29 -3.10 4.85
CA LYS A 328 -25.26 -3.00 3.38
C LYS A 328 -24.78 -1.64 2.88
N VAL A 329 -24.42 -1.55 1.60
CA VAL A 329 -24.04 -0.32 0.91
C VAL A 329 -24.53 -0.29 -0.52
N LYS A 330 -24.99 0.88 -0.98
CA LYS A 330 -25.35 1.19 -2.37
C LYS A 330 -24.23 1.95 -3.06
N TYR A 331 -24.15 1.87 -4.40
CA TYR A 331 -23.17 2.63 -5.17
C TYR A 331 -23.32 4.15 -4.98
N SER A 332 -24.55 4.63 -4.87
CA SER A 332 -24.86 6.05 -4.65
C SER A 332 -24.25 6.63 -3.36
N GLU A 333 -23.96 5.80 -2.36
CA GLU A 333 -23.36 6.23 -1.08
C GLU A 333 -21.86 6.53 -1.19
N VAL A 334 -21.18 6.00 -2.23
CA VAL A 334 -19.72 6.22 -2.46
C VAL A 334 -19.44 7.04 -3.72
N ARG A 335 -20.44 7.36 -4.50
CA ARG A 335 -20.32 7.94 -5.84
C ARG A 335 -19.72 9.34 -5.87
N GLU A 336 -20.12 10.20 -4.95
CA GLU A 336 -19.72 11.61 -4.95
C GLU A 336 -18.20 11.79 -4.89
N ASP A 337 -17.54 11.04 -4.02
CA ASP A 337 -16.09 11.12 -3.86
C ASP A 337 -15.33 10.52 -5.06
N ILE A 338 -15.88 9.47 -5.69
CA ILE A 338 -15.33 8.91 -6.92
C ILE A 338 -15.31 9.96 -8.02
N ASP A 339 -16.42 10.63 -8.25
CA ASP A 339 -16.55 11.63 -9.30
C ASP A 339 -15.65 12.85 -9.04
N LYS A 340 -15.51 13.26 -7.77
CA LYS A 340 -14.76 14.45 -7.38
C LYS A 340 -13.25 14.25 -7.44
N TYR A 341 -12.73 13.20 -6.83
CA TYR A 341 -11.29 13.07 -6.59
C TYR A 341 -10.57 12.18 -7.61
N LEU A 342 -11.28 11.37 -8.36
CA LEU A 342 -10.70 10.49 -9.37
C LEU A 342 -10.78 11.04 -10.80
N SER A 343 -11.30 12.25 -11.00
CA SER A 343 -11.38 12.88 -12.34
C SER A 343 -10.01 12.98 -13.03
N GLY A 344 -8.95 13.29 -12.29
CA GLY A 344 -7.57 13.34 -12.83
C GLY A 344 -6.99 11.98 -13.21
N PHE A 345 -7.46 10.90 -12.59
CA PHE A 345 -7.03 9.53 -12.89
C PHE A 345 -7.50 9.06 -14.28
N GLN A 346 -8.58 9.61 -14.78
CA GLN A 346 -9.13 9.29 -16.09
C GLN A 346 -8.10 9.41 -17.21
N LYS A 347 -7.28 10.48 -17.22
CA LYS A 347 -6.25 10.70 -18.24
C LYS A 347 -5.19 9.60 -18.23
N GLN A 348 -4.76 9.16 -17.06
CA GLN A 348 -3.77 8.10 -16.92
C GLN A 348 -4.33 6.75 -17.38
N ARG A 349 -5.57 6.42 -17.02
CA ARG A 349 -6.23 5.16 -17.41
C ARG A 349 -6.58 5.14 -18.89
N ALA A 350 -7.03 6.25 -19.47
CA ALA A 350 -7.25 6.35 -20.90
C ALA A 350 -5.97 5.98 -21.68
N ASN A 351 -4.80 6.45 -21.22
CA ASN A 351 -3.51 6.05 -21.80
C ASN A 351 -3.21 4.55 -21.58
N GLY A 352 -3.56 4.00 -20.44
CA GLY A 352 -3.42 2.57 -20.13
C GLY A 352 -4.32 1.70 -21.00
N PHE A 353 -5.59 2.09 -21.18
CA PHE A 353 -6.53 1.41 -22.06
C PHE A 353 -6.11 1.47 -23.51
N ASN A 354 -5.54 2.60 -23.96
CA ASN A 354 -5.01 2.75 -25.32
C ASN A 354 -3.80 1.85 -25.60
N LYS A 355 -3.06 1.42 -24.56
CA LYS A 355 -1.95 0.46 -24.68
C LYS A 355 -2.40 -1.00 -24.57
N GLY A 356 -3.63 -1.25 -24.12
CA GLY A 356 -4.21 -2.58 -24.02
C GLY A 356 -4.51 -3.21 -25.40
N GLY A 357 -4.82 -4.50 -25.41
CA GLY A 357 -5.27 -5.20 -26.62
C GLY A 357 -6.51 -4.56 -27.25
N ALA A 358 -6.75 -4.82 -28.53
CA ALA A 358 -7.84 -4.22 -29.28
C ALA A 358 -9.25 -4.42 -28.61
N SER A 359 -9.48 -5.59 -28.01
CA SER A 359 -10.72 -5.90 -27.30
C SER A 359 -10.91 -5.06 -26.04
N VAL A 360 -9.84 -4.80 -25.28
CA VAL A 360 -9.86 -3.96 -24.09
C VAL A 360 -10.08 -2.50 -24.46
N ARG A 361 -9.41 -2.02 -25.50
CA ARG A 361 -9.59 -0.65 -26.01
C ARG A 361 -11.03 -0.40 -26.48
N ALA A 362 -11.58 -1.31 -27.24
CA ALA A 362 -12.96 -1.18 -27.75
C ALA A 362 -14.00 -1.12 -26.60
N LYS A 363 -13.78 -1.92 -25.55
CA LYS A 363 -14.72 -2.00 -24.42
C LYS A 363 -14.74 -0.73 -23.56
N PHE A 364 -13.58 -0.08 -23.37
CA PHE A 364 -13.46 1.03 -22.43
C PHE A 364 -13.16 2.38 -23.13
N GLN A 365 -13.20 2.40 -24.45
CA GLN A 365 -12.99 3.63 -25.21
C GLN A 365 -14.07 4.66 -24.90
N GLY A 366 -13.65 5.86 -24.49
CA GLY A 366 -14.57 6.94 -24.14
C GLY A 366 -15.25 6.81 -22.76
N MET A 367 -15.01 5.73 -22.02
CA MET A 367 -15.57 5.55 -20.68
C MET A 367 -14.90 6.50 -19.68
N SER A 368 -15.69 7.25 -18.92
CA SER A 368 -15.19 8.06 -17.81
C SER A 368 -14.70 7.17 -16.67
N MET A 369 -13.91 7.74 -15.72
CA MET A 369 -13.53 6.99 -14.52
C MET A 369 -14.74 6.64 -13.66
N ALA A 370 -15.69 7.54 -13.53
CA ALA A 370 -16.94 7.27 -12.81
C ALA A 370 -17.68 6.09 -13.41
N ASP A 371 -17.84 6.08 -14.76
CA ASP A 371 -18.48 4.97 -15.45
C ASP A 371 -17.71 3.66 -15.31
N TYR A 372 -16.38 3.73 -15.37
CA TYR A 372 -15.51 2.57 -15.13
C TYR A 372 -15.64 2.01 -13.71
N MET A 373 -15.65 2.87 -12.70
CA MET A 373 -15.85 2.45 -11.30
C MET A 373 -17.24 1.86 -11.09
N ARG A 374 -18.30 2.48 -11.69
CA ARG A 374 -19.66 1.93 -11.67
C ARG A 374 -19.74 0.58 -12.39
N TRP A 375 -19.01 0.45 -13.50
CA TRP A 375 -18.91 -0.84 -14.20
C TRP A 375 -18.23 -1.90 -13.33
N LEU A 376 -17.11 -1.58 -12.65
CA LEU A 376 -16.45 -2.49 -11.70
C LEU A 376 -17.41 -2.89 -10.56
N TRP A 377 -18.17 -1.94 -10.02
CA TRP A 377 -19.18 -2.19 -9.00
C TRP A 377 -20.21 -3.23 -9.45
N ASN A 378 -20.68 -3.11 -10.67
CA ASN A 378 -21.74 -3.96 -11.23
C ASN A 378 -21.25 -5.26 -11.91
N ASN A 379 -19.94 -5.53 -11.84
CA ASN A 379 -19.36 -6.76 -12.39
C ASN A 379 -18.62 -7.55 -11.31
N PRO A 380 -19.34 -8.30 -10.46
CA PRO A 380 -18.76 -8.96 -9.29
C PRO A 380 -17.67 -9.98 -9.63
N ASP A 381 -17.64 -10.52 -10.84
CA ASP A 381 -16.61 -11.47 -11.31
C ASP A 381 -15.32 -10.80 -11.71
N ASN A 382 -15.29 -9.46 -11.81
CA ASN A 382 -14.05 -8.71 -12.09
C ASN A 382 -13.16 -8.67 -10.86
N GLY A 383 -11.86 -8.93 -11.04
CA GLY A 383 -10.87 -8.96 -9.96
C GLY A 383 -10.75 -7.68 -9.13
N GLN A 384 -11.27 -6.54 -9.63
CA GLN A 384 -11.28 -5.25 -8.92
C GLN A 384 -12.69 -4.84 -8.43
N SER A 385 -13.68 -5.71 -8.55
CA SER A 385 -15.00 -5.47 -7.96
C SER A 385 -14.96 -5.54 -6.44
N PRO A 386 -15.91 -4.92 -5.71
CA PRO A 386 -15.99 -5.06 -4.25
C PRO A 386 -16.08 -6.52 -3.78
N TYR A 387 -16.82 -7.35 -4.52
CA TYR A 387 -16.98 -8.77 -4.19
C TYR A 387 -15.67 -9.54 -4.28
N THR A 388 -15.00 -9.45 -5.41
CA THR A 388 -13.76 -10.21 -5.65
C THR A 388 -12.60 -9.63 -4.84
N LEU A 389 -12.49 -8.30 -4.76
CA LEU A 389 -11.40 -7.64 -4.05
C LEU A 389 -11.42 -7.95 -2.55
N PHE A 390 -12.60 -7.94 -1.93
CA PHE A 390 -12.78 -8.27 -0.50
C PHE A 390 -13.14 -9.73 -0.26
N GLU A 391 -12.93 -10.58 -1.29
CA GLU A 391 -13.05 -12.03 -1.18
C GLU A 391 -14.38 -12.48 -0.53
N GLY A 392 -15.47 -11.82 -0.93
CA GLY A 392 -16.82 -12.14 -0.54
C GLY A 392 -17.29 -11.54 0.79
N VAL A 393 -16.45 -10.76 1.49
CA VAL A 393 -16.88 -9.99 2.69
C VAL A 393 -17.98 -9.00 2.31
N LEU A 394 -17.85 -8.35 1.14
CA LEU A 394 -18.94 -7.65 0.49
C LEU A 394 -19.52 -8.53 -0.62
N TYR A 395 -20.78 -8.91 -0.51
CA TYR A 395 -21.41 -9.76 -1.52
C TYR A 395 -22.68 -9.12 -2.10
N PRO A 396 -22.89 -9.22 -3.43
CA PRO A 396 -24.07 -8.63 -4.08
C PRO A 396 -25.28 -9.53 -3.83
N LYS A 397 -26.43 -8.93 -3.52
CA LYS A 397 -27.69 -9.66 -3.28
C LYS A 397 -28.86 -9.20 -4.12
N GLU A 398 -28.94 -7.90 -4.37
CA GLU A 398 -30.06 -7.28 -5.09
C GLU A 398 -29.55 -6.07 -5.88
N LYS A 399 -30.43 -5.46 -6.66
CA LYS A 399 -30.18 -4.18 -7.34
C LYS A 399 -31.04 -3.10 -6.70
N ASP A 400 -30.51 -1.89 -6.66
CA ASP A 400 -31.24 -0.71 -6.20
C ASP A 400 -32.11 -0.12 -7.33
N GLU A 401 -32.78 1.00 -7.04
CA GLU A 401 -33.62 1.76 -7.94
C GLU A 401 -32.91 2.28 -9.19
N ASN A 402 -31.58 2.39 -9.16
CA ASN A 402 -30.74 2.82 -10.28
C ASN A 402 -30.22 1.64 -11.11
N GLY A 403 -30.54 0.42 -10.72
CA GLY A 403 -30.06 -0.82 -11.33
C GLY A 403 -28.66 -1.21 -10.90
N ASP A 404 -28.06 -0.53 -9.91
CA ASP A 404 -26.76 -0.86 -9.35
C ASP A 404 -26.86 -1.96 -8.29
N LEU A 405 -25.85 -2.81 -8.22
CA LEU A 405 -25.76 -3.85 -7.19
C LEU A 405 -25.70 -3.24 -5.78
N VAL A 406 -26.44 -3.83 -4.86
CA VAL A 406 -26.37 -3.54 -3.43
C VAL A 406 -25.51 -4.62 -2.77
N TYR A 407 -24.42 -4.21 -2.13
CA TYR A 407 -23.52 -5.11 -1.45
C TYR A 407 -23.88 -5.22 0.02
N TYR A 408 -23.91 -6.45 0.53
CA TYR A 408 -24.17 -6.79 1.92
C TYR A 408 -22.86 -7.19 2.61
N TYR A 409 -22.72 -6.77 3.86
CA TYR A 409 -21.57 -7.16 4.69
C TYR A 409 -21.76 -8.56 5.25
N GLN A 410 -20.70 -9.36 5.20
CA GLN A 410 -20.64 -10.68 5.82
C GLN A 410 -19.26 -10.92 6.41
N GLU A 411 -19.19 -10.87 7.74
CA GLU A 411 -17.94 -11.11 8.45
C GLU A 411 -17.46 -12.55 8.26
N GLY A 412 -16.14 -12.71 8.17
CA GLY A 412 -15.50 -14.02 8.21
C GLY A 412 -15.74 -14.93 7.00
N ARG A 413 -16.35 -14.44 5.93
CA ARG A 413 -16.61 -15.26 4.75
C ARG A 413 -15.32 -15.72 4.08
N THR A 414 -15.23 -17.03 3.80
CA THR A 414 -14.20 -17.57 2.91
C THR A 414 -14.63 -17.36 1.47
N PHE A 415 -13.76 -16.75 0.65
CA PHE A 415 -14.01 -16.56 -0.77
C PHE A 415 -14.15 -17.90 -1.48
N ILE A 416 -15.24 -18.07 -2.19
CA ILE A 416 -15.45 -19.16 -3.13
C ILE A 416 -15.53 -18.51 -4.51
N PRO A 417 -14.54 -18.71 -5.41
CA PRO A 417 -14.61 -18.17 -6.76
C PRO A 417 -15.90 -18.61 -7.42
N ILE A 418 -16.60 -17.70 -8.09
CA ILE A 418 -17.75 -18.04 -8.91
C ILE A 418 -17.22 -18.92 -10.04
N SER A 419 -17.78 -20.13 -10.18
CA SER A 419 -17.37 -21.08 -11.21
C SER A 419 -17.56 -20.43 -12.58
N GLY A 420 -16.46 -20.17 -13.28
CA GLY A 420 -16.48 -19.51 -14.59
C GLY A 420 -15.53 -18.33 -14.74
N CYS A 421 -14.85 -17.89 -13.69
CA CYS A 421 -13.84 -16.83 -13.79
C CYS A 421 -12.55 -17.33 -14.48
N SER A 422 -12.64 -17.56 -15.80
CA SER A 422 -11.49 -17.89 -16.68
C SER A 422 -10.73 -16.64 -17.15
N GLY A 423 -10.86 -15.50 -16.45
CA GLY A 423 -10.44 -14.23 -16.98
C GLY A 423 -9.71 -13.26 -16.06
N CYS A 424 -9.09 -13.71 -14.95
CA CYS A 424 -8.16 -12.85 -14.21
C CYS A 424 -6.78 -12.83 -14.88
N GLY A 425 -6.76 -12.52 -16.17
CA GLY A 425 -5.55 -12.16 -16.89
C GLY A 425 -5.13 -10.75 -16.50
N HIS A 426 -4.33 -10.60 -15.47
CA HIS A 426 -3.52 -9.41 -15.31
C HIS A 426 -2.38 -9.49 -16.34
N ASN A 427 -2.67 -9.05 -17.57
CA ASN A 427 -1.64 -8.62 -18.49
C ASN A 427 -1.22 -7.21 -18.03
N HIS A 428 -0.08 -7.15 -17.37
CA HIS A 428 0.68 -5.92 -17.16
C HIS A 428 1.65 -5.70 -18.29
#